data_aec91f0fcc61f54305c6088a0ec51d37
#
_entry.id   aec91f0fcc61f54305c6088a0ec51d37
#
_cell.length_a   1.000
_cell.length_b   1.000
_cell.length_c   1.000
_cell.angle_alpha   90.00
_cell.angle_beta   90.00
_cell.angle_gamma   90.00
#
_symmetry.space_group_name_H-M   'P 1'
#
loop_
_entity.id
_entity.type
_entity.pdbx_description
1 polymer ?
#
loop_
_entity_poly.entity_id
_entity_poly.type
_entity_poly.pdbx_seq_one_letter_code
_entity_poly.pdbx_strand_id
1 'polypeptide(L)'
;MSAAADDMQVPNPDSAKSTERRALGVACGAHALHDGYTDLVYILLPVWQNEFGLGFAALGLMRTVFSGTLASFQIPAGFLAERFGAVTVLALGTALAGFGYVLAGFSNGVAFLVAALFVGGLGASTQHPLASSLIAHAFAGSRSLKALGTYNFAGDIGKMTLPAVAAFLFIVLPWR
;
A
#
# COMPACT_ATOMS: atom_id res chain seq x y z
N MET A 1 -13.29 26.70 -48.88
CA MET A 1 -13.66 26.03 -47.61
C MET A 1 -12.87 24.74 -47.55
N SER A 2 -11.68 24.76 -46.96
CA SER A 2 -10.84 23.60 -46.77
C SER A 2 -11.07 23.12 -45.35
N ALA A 3 -11.71 21.96 -45.19
CA ALA A 3 -11.83 21.31 -43.90
C ALA A 3 -10.47 20.78 -43.50
N ALA A 4 -9.93 21.33 -42.43
CA ALA A 4 -8.78 20.73 -41.75
C ALA A 4 -9.23 19.34 -41.24
N ALA A 5 -8.70 18.28 -41.86
CA ALA A 5 -8.76 16.94 -41.32
C ALA A 5 -7.91 16.96 -40.05
N ASP A 6 -8.62 16.87 -38.93
CA ASP A 6 -8.02 16.70 -37.59
C ASP A 6 -7.27 15.36 -37.62
N ASP A 7 -5.95 15.45 -37.67
CA ASP A 7 -5.03 14.31 -37.69
C ASP A 7 -5.12 13.63 -36.32
N MET A 8 -6.15 12.77 -36.14
CA MET A 8 -6.21 11.84 -35.01
C MET A 8 -5.02 10.89 -35.13
N GLN A 9 -3.88 11.31 -34.59
CA GLN A 9 -2.68 10.48 -34.51
C GLN A 9 -3.03 9.23 -33.71
N VAL A 10 -3.21 8.12 -34.40
CA VAL A 10 -3.36 6.78 -33.78
C VAL A 10 -2.08 6.53 -32.95
N PRO A 11 -2.19 6.35 -31.63
CA PRO A 11 -1.02 6.15 -30.78
C PRO A 11 -0.19 4.99 -31.32
N ASN A 12 1.13 5.18 -31.42
CA ASN A 12 2.04 4.11 -31.82
C ASN A 12 1.87 2.89 -30.90
N PRO A 13 1.54 1.69 -31.44
CA PRO A 13 1.29 0.50 -30.62
C PRO A 13 2.44 0.13 -29.67
N ASP A 14 3.67 0.45 -30.03
CA ASP A 14 4.85 0.14 -29.21
C ASP A 14 5.02 1.14 -28.06
N SER A 15 4.63 2.39 -28.24
CA SER A 15 4.62 3.38 -27.14
C SER A 15 3.52 3.04 -26.11
N ALA A 16 2.36 2.59 -26.56
CA ALA A 16 1.27 2.15 -25.67
C ALA A 16 1.69 0.94 -24.83
N LYS A 17 2.29 -0.07 -25.43
CA LYS A 17 2.81 -1.27 -24.72
C LYS A 17 3.91 -0.92 -23.70
N SER A 18 4.79 0.02 -24.05
CA SER A 18 5.84 0.49 -23.14
C SER A 18 5.24 1.17 -21.92
N THR A 19 4.23 2.01 -22.10
CA THR A 19 3.51 2.70 -21.03
C THR A 19 2.78 1.71 -20.12
N GLU A 20 2.07 0.73 -20.68
CA GLU A 20 1.41 -0.35 -19.93
C GLU A 20 2.41 -1.13 -19.06
N ARG A 21 3.55 -1.54 -19.63
CA ARG A 21 4.60 -2.28 -18.89
C ARG A 21 5.18 -1.47 -17.74
N ARG A 22 5.46 -0.19 -18.00
CA ARG A 22 5.97 0.73 -16.96
C ARG A 22 4.95 0.92 -15.84
N ALA A 23 3.70 1.15 -16.17
CA ALA A 23 2.62 1.30 -15.19
C ALA A 23 2.47 0.04 -14.33
N LEU A 24 2.46 -1.15 -14.94
CA LEU A 24 2.40 -2.41 -14.21
C LEU A 24 3.63 -2.62 -13.31
N GLY A 25 4.83 -2.36 -13.80
CA GLY A 25 6.06 -2.49 -13.02
C GLY A 25 6.07 -1.59 -11.78
N VAL A 26 5.69 -0.32 -11.94
CA VAL A 26 5.58 0.63 -10.83
C VAL A 26 4.50 0.19 -9.84
N ALA A 27 3.33 -0.23 -10.33
CA ALA A 27 2.24 -0.69 -9.49
C ALA A 27 2.61 -1.96 -8.71
N CYS A 28 3.28 -2.94 -9.35
CA CYS A 28 3.77 -4.15 -8.68
C CYS A 28 4.80 -3.83 -7.60
N GLY A 29 5.76 -2.96 -7.88
CA GLY A 29 6.76 -2.53 -6.89
C GLY A 29 6.13 -1.81 -5.71
N ALA A 30 5.21 -0.89 -5.96
CA ALA A 30 4.47 -0.19 -4.92
C ALA A 30 3.62 -1.15 -4.08
N HIS A 31 2.97 -2.14 -4.70
CA HIS A 31 2.15 -3.12 -3.99
C HIS A 31 3.00 -4.07 -3.14
N ALA A 32 4.11 -4.57 -3.68
CA ALA A 32 5.04 -5.41 -2.92
C ALA A 32 5.55 -4.68 -1.67
N LEU A 33 5.94 -3.41 -1.83
CA LEU A 33 6.36 -2.57 -0.70
C LEU A 33 5.23 -2.36 0.30
N HIS A 34 4.03 -2.01 -0.19
CA HIS A 34 2.85 -1.76 0.64
C HIS A 34 2.46 -2.99 1.46
N ASP A 35 2.25 -4.12 0.81
CA ASP A 35 1.85 -5.36 1.46
C ASP A 35 2.93 -5.87 2.41
N GLY A 36 4.20 -5.70 2.04
CA GLY A 36 5.31 -6.05 2.90
C GLY A 36 5.33 -5.25 4.19
N TYR A 37 5.18 -3.92 4.14
CA TYR A 37 5.17 -3.14 5.39
C TYR A 37 3.85 -3.27 6.17
N THR A 38 2.71 -3.52 5.54
CA THR A 38 1.47 -3.79 6.30
C THR A 38 1.57 -5.07 7.12
N ASP A 39 2.29 -6.07 6.63
CA ASP A 39 2.51 -7.33 7.35
C ASP A 39 3.65 -7.24 8.40
N LEU A 40 4.45 -6.17 8.41
CA LEU A 40 5.40 -5.90 9.51
C LEU A 40 4.71 -5.83 10.88
N VAL A 41 3.44 -5.45 10.93
CA VAL A 41 2.68 -5.45 12.19
C VAL A 41 2.74 -6.80 12.88
N TYR A 42 2.68 -7.93 12.14
CA TYR A 42 2.73 -9.26 12.72
C TYR A 42 4.09 -9.58 13.37
N ILE A 43 5.18 -9.07 12.81
CA ILE A 43 6.53 -9.23 13.36
C ILE A 43 6.75 -8.31 14.56
N LEU A 44 6.13 -7.14 14.55
CA LEU A 44 6.25 -6.13 15.60
C LEU A 44 5.36 -6.43 16.83
N LEU A 45 4.22 -7.10 16.66
CA LEU A 45 3.33 -7.43 17.78
C LEU A 45 4.04 -8.14 18.95
N PRO A 46 4.82 -9.22 18.75
CA PRO A 46 5.56 -9.85 19.87
C PRO A 46 6.67 -8.95 20.42
N VAL A 47 7.27 -8.08 19.62
CA VAL A 47 8.26 -7.11 20.08
C VAL A 47 7.59 -6.09 21.03
N TRP A 48 6.45 -5.53 20.63
CA TRP A 48 5.68 -4.60 21.46
C TRP A 48 5.09 -5.28 22.69
N GLN A 49 4.74 -6.57 22.58
CA GLN A 49 4.30 -7.36 23.73
C GLN A 49 5.35 -7.38 24.82
N ASN A 50 6.58 -7.67 24.47
CA ASN A 50 7.70 -7.70 25.41
C ASN A 50 8.07 -6.32 25.95
N GLU A 51 8.11 -5.32 25.06
CA GLU A 51 8.50 -3.95 25.38
C GLU A 51 7.54 -3.28 26.39
N PHE A 52 6.22 -3.46 26.17
CA PHE A 52 5.18 -2.80 26.93
C PHE A 52 4.42 -3.73 27.92
N GLY A 53 4.82 -4.99 28.04
CA GLY A 53 4.18 -5.94 28.94
C GLY A 53 2.72 -6.25 28.56
N LEU A 54 2.40 -6.38 27.26
CA LEU A 54 1.03 -6.45 26.77
C LEU A 54 0.44 -7.85 26.85
N GLY A 55 -0.83 -7.94 27.25
CA GLY A 55 -1.62 -9.17 27.11
C GLY A 55 -2.16 -9.35 25.69
N PHE A 56 -2.62 -10.57 25.35
CA PHE A 56 -3.15 -10.90 24.02
C PHE A 56 -4.32 -10.02 23.58
N ALA A 57 -5.18 -9.58 24.52
CA ALA A 57 -6.28 -8.67 24.20
C ALA A 57 -5.79 -7.31 23.66
N ALA A 58 -4.70 -6.77 24.23
CA ALA A 58 -4.09 -5.53 23.74
C ALA A 58 -3.46 -5.71 22.36
N LEU A 59 -2.81 -6.85 22.09
CA LEU A 59 -2.28 -7.18 20.76
C LEU A 59 -3.40 -7.28 19.73
N GLY A 60 -4.51 -7.97 20.09
CA GLY A 60 -5.70 -8.04 19.25
C GLY A 60 -6.28 -6.67 18.95
N LEU A 61 -6.35 -5.77 19.94
CA LEU A 61 -6.82 -4.40 19.78
C LEU A 61 -5.91 -3.62 18.81
N MET A 62 -4.59 -3.69 18.97
CA MET A 62 -3.64 -3.03 18.07
C MET A 62 -3.79 -3.49 16.61
N ARG A 63 -3.91 -4.80 16.40
CA ARG A 63 -4.16 -5.37 15.08
C ARG A 63 -5.51 -4.91 14.53
N THR A 64 -6.55 -4.86 15.36
CA THR A 64 -7.88 -4.39 14.97
C THR A 64 -7.88 -2.91 14.63
N VAL A 65 -7.17 -2.07 15.38
CA VAL A 65 -7.04 -0.64 15.05
C VAL A 65 -6.41 -0.47 13.67
N PHE A 66 -5.27 -1.10 13.41
CA PHE A 66 -4.60 -1.00 12.12
C PHE A 66 -5.48 -1.50 10.97
N SER A 67 -5.97 -2.75 11.05
CA SER A 67 -6.74 -3.38 9.97
C SER A 67 -8.14 -2.79 9.82
N GLY A 68 -8.78 -2.44 10.94
CA GLY A 68 -10.09 -1.82 10.96
C GLY A 68 -10.05 -0.42 10.33
N THR A 69 -9.02 0.36 10.63
CA THR A 69 -8.79 1.67 9.99
C THR A 69 -8.55 1.47 8.49
N LEU A 70 -7.64 0.57 8.11
CA LEU A 70 -7.37 0.26 6.72
C LEU A 70 -8.67 -0.11 5.98
N ALA A 71 -9.48 -0.99 6.51
CA ALA A 71 -10.73 -1.43 5.88
C ALA A 71 -11.78 -0.31 5.81
N SER A 72 -11.96 0.45 6.88
CA SER A 72 -13.01 1.47 6.98
C SER A 72 -12.76 2.68 6.08
N PHE A 73 -11.50 3.01 5.81
CA PHE A 73 -11.15 4.19 5.01
C PHE A 73 -10.93 3.91 3.52
N GLN A 74 -11.14 2.69 3.03
CA GLN A 74 -11.05 2.39 1.59
C GLN A 74 -12.08 3.17 0.75
N ILE A 75 -13.32 3.27 1.24
CA ILE A 75 -14.37 4.03 0.55
C ILE A 75 -14.07 5.55 0.57
N PRO A 76 -13.77 6.18 1.70
CA PRO A 76 -13.29 7.56 1.72
C PRO A 76 -12.09 7.83 0.82
N ALA A 77 -11.13 6.91 0.74
CA ALA A 77 -9.98 7.03 -0.16
C ALA A 77 -10.41 7.08 -1.64
N GLY A 78 -11.43 6.31 -2.03
CA GLY A 78 -12.04 6.37 -3.36
C GLY A 78 -12.59 7.76 -3.68
N PHE A 79 -13.39 8.35 -2.80
CA PHE A 79 -13.93 9.71 -2.97
C PHE A 79 -12.83 10.78 -3.05
N LEU A 80 -11.77 10.65 -2.24
CA LEU A 80 -10.62 11.54 -2.35
C LEU A 80 -9.93 11.41 -3.70
N ALA A 81 -9.82 10.19 -4.23
CA ALA A 81 -9.20 9.94 -5.52
C ALA A 81 -10.00 10.52 -6.70
N GLU A 82 -11.33 10.53 -6.63
CA GLU A 82 -12.19 11.21 -7.62
C GLU A 82 -11.92 12.72 -7.64
N ARG A 83 -11.64 13.32 -6.49
CA ARG A 83 -11.42 14.77 -6.37
C ARG A 83 -10.00 15.22 -6.67
N PHE A 84 -8.99 14.46 -6.21
CA PHE A 84 -7.58 14.86 -6.24
C PHE A 84 -6.71 14.01 -7.19
N GLY A 85 -7.30 13.01 -7.83
CA GLY A 85 -6.62 12.06 -8.69
C GLY A 85 -6.06 10.85 -7.94
N ALA A 86 -6.26 9.65 -8.50
CA ALA A 86 -5.91 8.38 -7.86
C ALA A 86 -4.40 8.26 -7.55
N VAL A 87 -3.53 8.71 -8.46
CA VAL A 87 -2.07 8.64 -8.28
C VAL A 87 -1.62 9.51 -7.10
N THR A 88 -2.16 10.72 -6.97
CA THR A 88 -1.82 11.64 -5.86
C THR A 88 -2.24 11.06 -4.53
N VAL A 89 -3.49 10.58 -4.42
CA VAL A 89 -4.03 10.00 -3.19
C VAL A 89 -3.28 8.73 -2.81
N LEU A 90 -2.94 7.88 -3.78
CA LEU A 90 -2.15 6.67 -3.57
C LEU A 90 -0.74 7.00 -3.04
N ALA A 91 -0.05 7.97 -3.63
CA ALA A 91 1.29 8.37 -3.20
C ALA A 91 1.28 8.96 -1.78
N LEU A 92 0.34 9.85 -1.49
CA LEU A 92 0.18 10.43 -0.16
C LEU A 92 -0.22 9.38 0.89
N GLY A 93 -1.10 8.44 0.54
CA GLY A 93 -1.48 7.34 1.42
C GLY A 93 -0.30 6.43 1.73
N THR A 94 0.50 6.07 0.72
CA THR A 94 1.71 5.27 0.92
C THR A 94 2.72 5.98 1.83
N ALA A 95 2.94 7.28 1.63
CA ALA A 95 3.80 8.09 2.50
C ALA A 95 3.25 8.16 3.93
N LEU A 96 1.94 8.36 4.09
CA LEU A 96 1.29 8.41 5.41
C LEU A 96 1.38 7.05 6.14
N ALA A 97 1.25 5.94 5.42
CA ALA A 97 1.42 4.61 6.02
C ALA A 97 2.87 4.41 6.53
N GLY A 98 3.87 4.76 5.73
CA GLY A 98 5.27 4.75 6.17
C GLY A 98 5.52 5.67 7.36
N PHE A 99 4.93 6.85 7.37
CA PHE A 99 5.01 7.79 8.50
C PHE A 99 4.40 7.20 9.78
N GLY A 100 3.32 6.44 9.69
CA GLY A 100 2.76 5.69 10.82
C GLY A 100 3.79 4.76 11.48
N TYR A 101 4.61 4.03 10.69
CA TYR A 101 5.69 3.21 11.23
C TYR A 101 6.82 4.02 11.84
N VAL A 102 7.17 5.15 11.24
CA VAL A 102 8.14 6.09 11.84
C VAL A 102 7.65 6.57 13.19
N LEU A 103 6.38 6.98 13.30
CA LEU A 103 5.77 7.35 14.58
C LEU A 103 5.79 6.19 15.57
N ALA A 104 5.48 4.97 15.14
CA ALA A 104 5.55 3.78 16.02
C ALA A 104 6.95 3.60 16.62
N GLY A 105 8.02 3.85 15.84
CA GLY A 105 9.39 3.84 16.32
C GLY A 105 9.69 4.85 17.43
N PHE A 106 8.99 5.97 17.48
CA PHE A 106 9.11 6.99 18.54
C PHE A 106 8.14 6.78 19.71
N SER A 107 7.36 5.70 19.72
CA SER A 107 6.39 5.47 20.78
C SER A 107 7.06 5.16 22.12
N ASN A 108 6.69 5.94 23.15
CA ASN A 108 7.12 5.71 24.53
C ASN A 108 6.01 5.06 25.37
N GLY A 109 4.90 4.63 24.76
CA GLY A 109 3.79 3.99 25.44
C GLY A 109 2.70 3.55 24.47
N VAL A 110 1.81 2.71 25.00
CA VAL A 110 0.76 2.01 24.24
C VAL A 110 -0.18 2.96 23.52
N ALA A 111 -0.60 4.06 24.18
CA ALA A 111 -1.54 5.01 23.58
C ALA A 111 -0.97 5.67 22.33
N PHE A 112 0.29 6.08 22.36
CA PHE A 112 0.96 6.66 21.20
C PHE A 112 1.17 5.63 20.10
N LEU A 113 1.53 4.39 20.45
CA LEU A 113 1.66 3.28 19.49
C LEU A 113 0.34 2.99 18.78
N VAL A 114 -0.77 2.95 19.51
CA VAL A 114 -2.13 2.77 18.93
C VAL A 114 -2.47 3.92 17.98
N ALA A 115 -2.16 5.16 18.34
CA ALA A 115 -2.34 6.32 17.45
C ALA A 115 -1.47 6.22 16.18
N ALA A 116 -0.23 5.77 16.31
CA ALA A 116 0.67 5.54 15.18
C ALA A 116 0.14 4.45 14.23
N LEU A 117 -0.41 3.36 14.78
CA LEU A 117 -1.05 2.29 14.00
C LEU A 117 -2.32 2.76 13.30
N PHE A 118 -3.11 3.64 13.93
CA PHE A 118 -4.26 4.28 13.28
C PHE A 118 -3.81 5.11 12.07
N VAL A 119 -2.77 5.93 12.21
CA VAL A 119 -2.19 6.73 11.10
C VAL A 119 -1.67 5.81 9.99
N GLY A 120 -0.96 4.73 10.34
CA GLY A 120 -0.47 3.74 9.39
C GLY A 120 -1.60 3.06 8.61
N GLY A 121 -2.65 2.62 9.31
CA GLY A 121 -3.86 2.02 8.72
C GLY A 121 -4.61 2.99 7.81
N LEU A 122 -4.70 4.27 8.20
CA LEU A 122 -5.31 5.32 7.38
C LEU A 122 -4.57 5.50 6.05
N GLY A 123 -3.25 5.59 6.09
CA GLY A 123 -2.43 5.66 4.87
C GLY A 123 -2.57 4.41 4.01
N ALA A 124 -2.53 3.23 4.63
CA ALA A 124 -2.62 1.93 3.96
C ALA A 124 -3.97 1.71 3.25
N SER A 125 -5.05 2.38 3.67
CA SER A 125 -6.39 2.23 3.08
C SER A 125 -6.49 2.61 1.60
N THR A 126 -5.54 3.40 1.08
CA THR A 126 -5.55 3.90 -0.29
C THR A 126 -5.10 2.88 -1.33
N GLN A 127 -4.25 1.93 -0.94
CA GLN A 127 -3.51 1.08 -1.90
C GLN A 127 -4.43 0.17 -2.71
N HIS A 128 -5.19 -0.69 -2.05
CA HIS A 128 -5.95 -1.71 -2.76
C HIS A 128 -7.00 -1.14 -3.73
N PRO A 129 -7.88 -0.21 -3.32
CA PRO A 129 -8.90 0.30 -4.23
C PRO A 129 -8.30 1.10 -5.40
N LEU A 130 -7.30 1.95 -5.12
CA LEU A 130 -6.79 2.87 -6.14
C LEU A 130 -5.82 2.20 -7.11
N ALA A 131 -4.89 1.38 -6.63
CA ALA A 131 -3.93 0.71 -7.50
C ALA A 131 -4.61 -0.34 -8.38
N SER A 132 -5.55 -1.12 -7.83
CA SER A 132 -6.34 -2.07 -8.63
C SER A 132 -7.16 -1.38 -9.71
N SER A 133 -7.77 -0.23 -9.39
CA SER A 133 -8.52 0.58 -10.36
C SER A 133 -7.60 1.13 -11.46
N LEU A 134 -6.43 1.67 -11.12
CA LEU A 134 -5.45 2.17 -12.08
C LEU A 134 -5.01 1.07 -13.06
N ILE A 135 -4.74 -0.16 -12.57
CA ILE A 135 -4.38 -1.29 -13.40
C ILE A 135 -5.55 -1.71 -14.29
N ALA A 136 -6.75 -1.81 -13.72
CA ALA A 136 -7.94 -2.20 -14.49
C ALA A 136 -8.24 -1.24 -15.65
N HIS A 137 -7.98 0.06 -15.46
CA HIS A 137 -8.15 1.07 -16.51
C HIS A 137 -7.00 1.09 -17.53
N ALA A 138 -5.79 0.77 -17.10
CA ALA A 138 -4.62 0.75 -18.01
C ALA A 138 -4.63 -0.44 -18.99
N PHE A 139 -5.31 -1.54 -18.64
CA PHE A 139 -5.34 -2.78 -19.44
C PHE A 139 -6.76 -3.13 -19.87
N ALA A 140 -6.98 -3.37 -21.16
CA ALA A 140 -8.29 -3.70 -21.69
C ALA A 140 -8.59 -5.22 -21.68
N GLY A 141 -9.84 -5.58 -21.39
CA GLY A 141 -10.37 -6.94 -21.51
C GLY A 141 -9.63 -7.98 -20.69
N SER A 142 -9.32 -9.14 -21.26
CA SER A 142 -8.64 -10.26 -20.59
C SER A 142 -7.23 -9.93 -20.11
N ARG A 143 -6.58 -8.91 -20.68
CA ARG A 143 -5.26 -8.43 -20.23
C ARG A 143 -5.32 -7.78 -18.85
N SER A 144 -6.45 -7.17 -18.48
CA SER A 144 -6.67 -6.60 -17.16
C SER A 144 -6.60 -7.67 -16.07
N LEU A 145 -7.25 -8.83 -16.27
CA LEU A 145 -7.21 -9.94 -15.31
C LEU A 145 -5.79 -10.46 -15.09
N LYS A 146 -5.02 -10.61 -16.19
CA LYS A 146 -3.62 -11.05 -16.09
C LYS A 146 -2.75 -10.01 -15.36
N ALA A 147 -2.95 -8.72 -15.64
CA ALA A 147 -2.22 -7.64 -15.00
C ALA A 147 -2.54 -7.57 -13.49
N LEU A 148 -3.82 -7.71 -13.11
CA LEU A 148 -4.24 -7.78 -11.71
C LEU A 148 -3.67 -9.01 -10.99
N GLY A 149 -3.63 -10.17 -11.65
CA GLY A 149 -2.98 -11.37 -11.10
C GLY A 149 -1.50 -11.17 -10.84
N THR A 150 -0.77 -10.52 -11.76
CA THR A 150 0.65 -10.18 -11.59
C THR A 150 0.84 -9.18 -10.46
N TYR A 151 -0.02 -8.18 -10.37
CA TYR A 151 -0.03 -7.19 -9.30
C TYR A 151 -0.24 -7.82 -7.92
N ASN A 152 -1.23 -8.70 -7.77
CA ASN A 152 -1.49 -9.40 -6.51
C ASN A 152 -0.32 -10.32 -6.12
N PHE A 153 0.24 -11.06 -7.09
CA PHE A 153 1.41 -11.89 -6.85
C PHE A 153 2.63 -11.08 -6.36
N ALA A 154 2.83 -9.87 -6.89
CA ALA A 154 3.88 -8.98 -6.40
C ALA A 154 3.66 -8.57 -4.94
N GLY A 155 2.40 -8.32 -4.54
CA GLY A 155 2.03 -8.07 -3.14
C GLY A 155 2.39 -9.26 -2.24
N ASP A 156 2.08 -10.48 -2.66
CA ASP A 156 2.40 -11.70 -1.90
C ASP A 156 3.92 -11.89 -1.71
N ILE A 157 4.73 -11.56 -2.73
CA ILE A 157 6.18 -11.53 -2.59
C ILE A 157 6.59 -10.50 -1.51
N GLY A 158 5.98 -9.33 -1.49
CA GLY A 158 6.22 -8.30 -0.48
C GLY A 158 5.92 -8.78 0.94
N LYS A 159 4.76 -9.43 1.14
CA LYS A 159 4.36 -10.03 2.44
C LYS A 159 5.34 -11.08 2.94
N MET A 160 5.98 -11.81 2.04
CA MET A 160 6.99 -12.80 2.42
C MET A 160 8.33 -12.15 2.74
N THR A 161 8.79 -11.23 1.88
CA THR A 161 10.18 -10.75 1.91
C THR A 161 10.41 -9.70 2.98
N LEU A 162 9.58 -8.67 3.08
CA LEU A 162 9.81 -7.56 4.02
C LEU A 162 9.72 -8.00 5.49
N PRO A 163 8.70 -8.75 5.93
CA PRO A 163 8.69 -9.28 7.30
C PRO A 163 9.85 -10.21 7.59
N ALA A 164 10.26 -11.07 6.64
CA ALA A 164 11.42 -11.95 6.83
C ALA A 164 12.72 -11.15 7.00
N VAL A 165 12.94 -10.12 6.18
CA VAL A 165 14.09 -9.22 6.32
C VAL A 165 14.05 -8.48 7.66
N ALA A 166 12.89 -7.95 8.07
CA ALA A 166 12.74 -7.27 9.36
C ALA A 166 13.02 -8.22 10.53
N ALA A 167 12.47 -9.43 10.50
CA ALA A 167 12.73 -10.46 11.54
C ALA A 167 14.24 -10.78 11.65
N PHE A 168 14.93 -10.90 10.52
CA PHE A 168 16.38 -11.11 10.48
C PHE A 168 17.14 -9.91 11.06
N LEU A 169 16.76 -8.69 10.69
CA LEU A 169 17.41 -7.48 11.22
C LEU A 169 17.21 -7.32 12.72
N PHE A 170 16.08 -7.70 13.28
CA PHE A 170 15.82 -7.63 14.72
C PHE A 170 16.64 -8.60 15.57
N ILE A 171 17.37 -9.55 14.93
CA ILE A 171 18.35 -10.38 15.63
C ILE A 171 19.57 -9.53 16.05
N VAL A 172 19.94 -8.53 15.25
CA VAL A 172 21.17 -7.74 15.43
C VAL A 172 20.94 -6.25 15.68
N LEU A 173 19.75 -5.76 15.39
CA LEU A 173 19.37 -4.35 15.55
C LEU A 173 18.17 -4.20 16.48
N PRO A 174 18.13 -3.12 17.29
CA PRO A 174 16.91 -2.79 18.02
C PRO A 174 15.79 -2.47 17.02
N TRP A 175 14.55 -2.69 17.44
CA TRP A 175 13.39 -2.43 16.59
C TRP A 175 13.08 -0.92 16.37
N ARG A 176 13.72 -0.03 17.15
CA ARG A 176 13.68 1.45 17.07
C ARG A 176 14.92 2.01 16.42
#